data_4372463accbb9e6a57a26af3f13a1f16
#
_entry.id   4372463accbb9e6a57a26af3f13a1f16
#
_cell.length_a   1.000
_cell.length_b   1.000
_cell.length_c   1.000
_cell.angle_alpha   90.00
_cell.angle_beta   90.00
_cell.angle_gamma   90.00
#
_symmetry.space_group_name_H-M   'P 1'
#
loop_
_entity.id
_entity.type
_entity.pdbx_description
1 polymer ?
#
loop_
_entity_poly.entity_id
_entity_poly.type
_entity_poly.pdbx_seq_one_letter_code
_entity_poly.pdbx_strand_id
1 'polypeptide(L)'
;MVEPAIGRTKAGFSQSPDHPITRSPDESGFTLFEMLLSISLTGFVMLALMIGLRVASRAWRSGEARLRQTHAAAERNALIVQQISSLVPYQVTSTDPHLPETIIVIQGSATCLRFVSSYSSAYRSRSGLVLAEYGIVEASPDYAEVALRETAVGDDDALFHRLVQNVTNDTETGATLITYQPFLLRATDLVLMTGLRAAWFEYLDLHPEKGGGPVWLENWKGREGLAYPEAIRLRWERGNQAGEEVIPVRAKPLPPSPFGQ
;
A
#
# COMPACT_ATOMS: atom_id res chain seq x y z
N MET A 1 41.85 -40.36 79.68
CA MET A 1 41.71 -40.80 81.06
C MET A 1 40.22 -41.09 81.27
N VAL A 2 39.93 -42.36 81.64
CA VAL A 2 38.65 -42.89 82.16
C VAL A 2 37.60 -43.34 81.14
N GLU A 3 37.70 -44.56 80.69
CA GLU A 3 36.58 -45.54 80.64
C GLU A 3 36.05 -45.79 82.10
N PRO A 4 34.93 -46.43 82.34
CA PRO A 4 34.13 -47.40 81.59
C PRO A 4 32.61 -47.32 81.85
N ALA A 5 31.78 -48.16 81.26
CA ALA A 5 31.09 -49.25 81.85
C ALA A 5 30.04 -49.91 80.95
N ILE A 6 30.18 -51.17 80.87
CA ILE A 6 29.35 -52.21 80.29
C ILE A 6 28.01 -52.32 80.98
N GLY A 7 26.91 -52.29 80.25
CA GLY A 7 25.57 -52.65 80.71
C GLY A 7 24.90 -53.63 79.72
N ARG A 8 25.06 -54.89 79.97
CA ARG A 8 24.35 -56.00 79.29
C ARG A 8 22.90 -56.03 79.76
N THR A 9 21.94 -55.98 78.87
CA THR A 9 20.56 -56.34 79.20
C THR A 9 19.93 -57.23 78.11
N LYS A 10 19.35 -58.24 78.53
CA LYS A 10 18.80 -59.44 77.94
C LYS A 10 17.82 -59.23 76.78
N ALA A 11 17.93 -60.14 75.81
CA ALA A 11 16.95 -60.43 74.78
C ALA A 11 15.58 -60.75 75.34
N GLY A 12 14.60 -59.98 74.95
CA GLY A 12 13.19 -60.27 75.01
C GLY A 12 12.69 -60.58 73.59
N PHE A 13 12.43 -61.89 73.40
CA PHE A 13 11.74 -62.42 72.22
C PHE A 13 10.28 -61.97 72.36
N SER A 14 9.90 -60.92 71.60
CA SER A 14 8.50 -60.54 71.42
C SER A 14 8.00 -61.16 70.12
N GLN A 15 7.10 -62.13 70.29
CA GLN A 15 6.29 -62.68 69.21
C GLN A 15 5.51 -61.55 68.51
N SER A 16 5.77 -61.38 67.25
CA SER A 16 4.93 -60.52 66.40
C SER A 16 3.57 -61.24 66.25
N PRO A 17 2.46 -60.50 66.46
CA PRO A 17 1.15 -61.01 66.10
C PRO A 17 1.06 -61.16 64.61
N ASP A 18 0.66 -62.34 64.15
CA ASP A 18 0.24 -62.62 62.78
C ASP A 18 -0.83 -61.60 62.36
N HIS A 19 -0.43 -60.57 61.58
CA HIS A 19 -1.40 -59.79 60.91
C HIS A 19 -1.94 -60.62 59.73
N PRO A 20 -3.25 -60.81 59.66
CA PRO A 20 -3.85 -61.44 58.50
C PRO A 20 -3.61 -60.49 57.30
N ILE A 21 -2.93 -60.99 56.28
CA ILE A 21 -2.80 -60.36 55.01
C ILE A 21 -4.22 -60.22 54.47
N THR A 22 -4.82 -59.02 54.73
CA THR A 22 -6.03 -58.58 54.01
C THR A 22 -5.68 -58.56 52.56
N ARG A 23 -6.04 -59.58 51.82
CA ARG A 23 -6.08 -59.56 50.38
C ARG A 23 -6.94 -58.34 49.99
N SER A 24 -6.32 -57.33 49.39
CA SER A 24 -7.03 -56.24 48.72
C SER A 24 -7.99 -56.92 47.74
N PRO A 25 -9.30 -56.72 47.88
CA PRO A 25 -10.22 -57.09 46.82
C PRO A 25 -9.99 -56.20 45.62
N ASP A 26 -10.02 -56.81 44.45
CA ASP A 26 -10.05 -56.17 43.13
C ASP A 26 -8.69 -55.74 42.50
N GLU A 27 -7.81 -56.73 42.28
CA GLU A 27 -7.01 -56.66 41.07
C GLU A 27 -7.85 -57.15 39.87
N SER A 28 -8.88 -56.37 39.53
CA SER A 28 -9.58 -56.54 38.27
C SER A 28 -8.65 -56.07 37.15
N GLY A 29 -7.93 -57.00 36.53
CA GLY A 29 -7.11 -56.72 35.36
C GLY A 29 -7.97 -56.13 34.24
N PHE A 30 -7.41 -55.15 33.51
CA PHE A 30 -8.06 -54.55 32.35
C PHE A 30 -8.53 -55.63 31.36
N THR A 31 -9.79 -55.57 30.97
CA THR A 31 -10.34 -56.50 29.98
C THR A 31 -9.81 -56.11 28.57
N LEU A 32 -9.64 -57.11 27.70
CA LEU A 32 -9.21 -56.88 26.32
C LEU A 32 -10.18 -55.92 25.56
N PHE A 33 -11.46 -55.96 25.93
CA PHE A 33 -12.49 -55.07 25.39
C PHE A 33 -12.27 -53.61 25.83
N GLU A 34 -11.89 -53.37 27.07
CA GLU A 34 -11.64 -52.03 27.61
C GLU A 34 -10.41 -51.39 26.96
N MET A 35 -9.37 -52.17 26.68
CA MET A 35 -8.21 -51.74 25.92
C MET A 35 -8.57 -51.35 24.47
N LEU A 36 -9.37 -52.18 23.78
CA LEU A 36 -9.85 -51.91 22.44
C LEU A 36 -10.71 -50.62 22.39
N LEU A 37 -11.61 -50.49 23.36
CA LEU A 37 -12.46 -49.30 23.47
C LEU A 37 -11.64 -48.04 23.72
N SER A 38 -10.65 -48.08 24.62
CA SER A 38 -9.77 -46.96 24.94
C SER A 38 -8.92 -46.53 23.74
N ILE A 39 -8.35 -47.47 22.99
CA ILE A 39 -7.57 -47.16 21.77
C ILE A 39 -8.47 -46.56 20.69
N SER A 40 -9.67 -47.13 20.50
CA SER A 40 -10.63 -46.60 19.52
C SER A 40 -11.05 -45.19 19.87
N LEU A 41 -11.39 -44.91 21.14
CA LEU A 41 -11.78 -43.57 21.59
C LEU A 41 -10.65 -42.56 21.43
N THR A 42 -9.42 -42.98 21.81
CA THR A 42 -8.22 -42.14 21.62
C THR A 42 -8.00 -41.83 20.15
N GLY A 43 -8.17 -42.80 19.24
CA GLY A 43 -8.10 -42.60 17.81
C GLY A 43 -9.12 -41.60 17.27
N PHE A 44 -10.37 -41.69 17.75
CA PHE A 44 -11.41 -40.72 17.39
C PHE A 44 -11.09 -39.32 17.89
N VAL A 45 -10.62 -39.16 19.12
CA VAL A 45 -10.23 -37.87 19.69
C VAL A 45 -9.07 -37.27 18.88
N MET A 46 -8.04 -38.04 18.57
CA MET A 46 -6.93 -37.59 17.72
C MET A 46 -7.37 -37.14 16.32
N LEU A 47 -8.27 -37.89 15.70
CA LEU A 47 -8.83 -37.54 14.40
C LEU A 47 -9.62 -36.22 14.46
N ALA A 48 -10.46 -36.07 15.48
CA ALA A 48 -11.23 -34.85 15.69
C ALA A 48 -10.32 -33.62 15.91
N LEU A 49 -9.26 -33.77 16.73
CA LEU A 49 -8.26 -32.74 16.94
C LEU A 49 -7.52 -32.37 15.64
N MET A 50 -7.15 -33.37 14.85
CA MET A 50 -6.47 -33.14 13.57
C MET A 50 -7.35 -32.36 12.57
N ILE A 51 -8.65 -32.71 12.49
CA ILE A 51 -9.61 -31.99 11.66
C ILE A 51 -9.79 -30.55 12.18
N GLY A 52 -9.97 -30.37 13.47
CA GLY A 52 -10.09 -29.07 14.12
C GLY A 52 -8.87 -28.17 13.83
N LEU A 53 -7.67 -28.71 13.97
CA LEU A 53 -6.43 -27.99 13.68
C LEU A 53 -6.31 -27.60 12.20
N ARG A 54 -6.71 -28.48 11.28
CA ARG A 54 -6.73 -28.16 9.85
C ARG A 54 -7.70 -27.02 9.51
N VAL A 55 -8.91 -27.04 10.10
CA VAL A 55 -9.90 -26.00 9.91
C VAL A 55 -9.40 -24.66 10.47
N ALA A 56 -8.87 -24.67 11.70
CA ALA A 56 -8.30 -23.50 12.34
C ALA A 56 -7.13 -22.91 11.51
N SER A 57 -6.22 -23.75 11.03
CA SER A 57 -5.09 -23.30 10.20
C SER A 57 -5.53 -22.71 8.87
N ARG A 58 -6.57 -23.24 8.24
CA ARG A 58 -7.13 -22.66 7.00
C ARG A 58 -7.80 -21.32 7.27
N ALA A 59 -8.60 -21.21 8.33
CA ALA A 59 -9.25 -19.95 8.72
C ALA A 59 -8.20 -18.86 9.02
N TRP A 60 -7.14 -19.21 9.74
CA TRP A 60 -6.04 -18.31 10.03
C TRP A 60 -5.35 -17.78 8.77
N ARG A 61 -4.94 -18.69 7.86
CA ARG A 61 -4.29 -18.31 6.60
C ARG A 61 -5.18 -17.39 5.72
N SER A 62 -6.48 -17.71 5.65
CA SER A 62 -7.46 -16.89 4.90
C SER A 62 -7.64 -15.51 5.53
N GLY A 63 -7.68 -15.43 6.85
CA GLY A 63 -7.73 -14.16 7.59
C GLY A 63 -6.48 -13.31 7.36
N GLU A 64 -5.30 -13.91 7.46
CA GLU A 64 -4.02 -13.23 7.23
C GLU A 64 -3.89 -12.73 5.78
N ALA A 65 -4.31 -13.52 4.80
CA ALA A 65 -4.29 -13.10 3.40
C ALA A 65 -5.20 -11.87 3.15
N ARG A 66 -6.40 -11.85 3.74
CA ARG A 66 -7.31 -10.70 3.66
C ARG A 66 -6.73 -9.46 4.33
N LEU A 67 -6.15 -9.61 5.52
CA LEU A 67 -5.50 -8.51 6.22
C LEU A 67 -4.36 -7.92 5.39
N ARG A 68 -3.48 -8.75 4.83
CA ARG A 68 -2.39 -8.29 3.95
C ARG A 68 -2.92 -7.53 2.73
N GLN A 69 -3.98 -8.00 2.08
CA GLN A 69 -4.60 -7.29 0.96
C GLN A 69 -5.15 -5.93 1.37
N THR A 70 -5.85 -5.86 2.51
CA THR A 70 -6.42 -4.61 3.03
C THR A 70 -5.31 -3.62 3.39
N HIS A 71 -4.25 -4.08 4.07
CA HIS A 71 -3.10 -3.23 4.40
C HIS A 71 -2.40 -2.70 3.14
N ALA A 72 -2.11 -3.57 2.17
CA ALA A 72 -1.48 -3.16 0.92
C ALA A 72 -2.35 -2.15 0.13
N ALA A 73 -3.68 -2.28 0.16
CA ALA A 73 -4.57 -1.30 -0.45
C ALA A 73 -4.53 0.05 0.30
N ALA A 74 -4.57 0.02 1.63
CA ALA A 74 -4.50 1.22 2.46
C ALA A 74 -3.15 1.95 2.29
N GLU A 75 -2.04 1.22 2.25
CA GLU A 75 -0.70 1.79 2.03
C GLU A 75 -0.59 2.46 0.65
N ARG A 76 -1.13 1.84 -0.40
CA ARG A 76 -1.15 2.45 -1.74
C ARG A 76 -1.97 3.73 -1.78
N ASN A 77 -3.17 3.70 -1.21
CA ASN A 77 -4.01 4.89 -1.14
C ASN A 77 -3.33 6.00 -0.35
N ALA A 78 -2.75 5.67 0.81
CA ALA A 78 -2.01 6.64 1.60
C ALA A 78 -0.83 7.26 0.82
N LEU A 79 -0.12 6.46 0.01
CA LEU A 79 0.95 6.95 -0.84
C LEU A 79 0.43 7.94 -1.87
N ILE A 80 -0.63 7.58 -2.61
CA ILE A 80 -1.24 8.44 -3.64
C ILE A 80 -1.71 9.76 -3.02
N VAL A 81 -2.47 9.68 -1.93
CA VAL A 81 -3.00 10.85 -1.22
C VAL A 81 -1.87 11.74 -0.72
N GLN A 82 -0.87 11.16 -0.07
CA GLN A 82 0.24 11.92 0.50
C GLN A 82 1.08 12.58 -0.58
N GLN A 83 1.36 11.88 -1.69
CA GLN A 83 2.18 12.43 -2.77
C GLN A 83 1.47 13.57 -3.50
N ILE A 84 0.18 13.42 -3.84
CA ILE A 84 -0.61 14.46 -4.49
C ILE A 84 -0.83 15.64 -3.54
N SER A 85 -1.13 15.40 -2.27
CA SER A 85 -1.27 16.47 -1.26
C SER A 85 0.03 17.23 -0.98
N SER A 86 1.17 16.63 -1.31
CA SER A 86 2.52 17.22 -1.19
C SER A 86 2.99 17.86 -2.50
N LEU A 87 2.08 18.12 -3.44
CA LEU A 87 2.35 18.82 -4.67
C LEU A 87 2.93 20.22 -4.36
N VAL A 88 4.03 20.54 -5.03
CA VAL A 88 4.74 21.83 -4.88
C VAL A 88 4.64 22.58 -6.20
N PRO A 89 4.28 23.86 -6.18
CA PRO A 89 4.39 24.71 -7.34
C PRO A 89 5.83 24.73 -7.86
N TYR A 90 6.01 24.30 -9.10
CA TYR A 90 7.32 24.26 -9.74
C TYR A 90 7.22 24.78 -11.16
N GLN A 91 8.18 25.61 -11.52
CA GLN A 91 8.29 26.18 -12.84
C GLN A 91 9.64 25.80 -13.42
N VAL A 92 9.65 25.41 -14.69
CA VAL A 92 10.85 25.13 -15.46
C VAL A 92 11.05 26.25 -16.46
N THR A 93 12.25 26.79 -16.47
CA THR A 93 12.64 27.84 -17.42
C THR A 93 13.36 27.17 -18.60
N SER A 94 12.94 27.48 -19.82
CA SER A 94 13.62 27.04 -21.03
C SER A 94 14.66 28.03 -21.47
N THR A 95 15.82 27.54 -21.89
CA THR A 95 16.89 28.34 -22.51
C THR A 95 16.70 28.48 -24.03
N ASP A 96 15.76 27.70 -24.62
CA ASP A 96 15.46 27.74 -26.05
C ASP A 96 14.55 28.91 -26.39
N PRO A 97 14.99 29.89 -27.25
CA PRO A 97 14.22 31.06 -27.60
C PRO A 97 12.94 30.75 -28.41
N HIS A 98 12.78 29.51 -28.91
CA HIS A 98 11.57 29.09 -29.63
C HIS A 98 10.51 28.49 -28.72
N LEU A 99 10.80 28.36 -27.44
CA LEU A 99 9.92 27.73 -26.44
C LEU A 99 9.41 28.79 -25.45
N PRO A 100 8.30 28.54 -24.76
CA PRO A 100 7.87 29.41 -23.67
C PRO A 100 8.98 29.56 -22.64
N GLU A 101 9.26 30.77 -22.21
CA GLU A 101 10.30 31.05 -21.23
C GLU A 101 10.10 30.25 -19.93
N THR A 102 8.85 30.04 -19.55
CA THR A 102 8.51 29.34 -18.31
C THR A 102 7.31 28.42 -18.51
N ILE A 103 7.44 27.18 -18.03
CA ILE A 103 6.36 26.19 -18.00
C ILE A 103 6.08 25.80 -16.57
N ILE A 104 4.80 25.81 -16.18
CA ILE A 104 4.35 25.25 -14.91
C ILE A 104 4.32 23.74 -15.02
N VAL A 105 5.02 23.06 -14.12
CA VAL A 105 5.12 21.59 -14.12
C VAL A 105 3.89 20.98 -13.48
N ILE A 106 2.78 21.05 -14.20
CA ILE A 106 1.60 20.21 -13.97
C ILE A 106 1.00 19.83 -15.31
N GLN A 107 0.79 18.54 -15.49
CA GLN A 107 0.06 18.01 -16.63
C GLN A 107 -0.97 17.04 -16.12
N GLY A 108 -2.23 17.26 -16.51
CA GLY A 108 -3.33 16.36 -16.21
C GLY A 108 -4.06 15.92 -17.47
N SER A 109 -4.22 14.63 -17.64
CA SER A 109 -5.13 14.03 -18.63
C SER A 109 -5.88 12.88 -17.96
N ALA A 110 -6.87 12.32 -18.64
CA ALA A 110 -7.58 11.17 -18.10
C ALA A 110 -6.65 9.97 -17.78
N THR A 111 -5.52 9.83 -18.51
CA THR A 111 -4.63 8.67 -18.36
C THR A 111 -3.25 9.01 -17.79
N CYS A 112 -2.93 10.27 -17.61
CA CYS A 112 -1.62 10.68 -17.12
C CYS A 112 -1.71 11.93 -16.24
N LEU A 113 -1.04 11.87 -15.09
CA LEU A 113 -0.90 12.99 -14.17
C LEU A 113 0.57 13.17 -13.83
N ARG A 114 1.12 14.38 -14.05
CA ARG A 114 2.49 14.75 -13.73
C ARG A 114 2.53 16.03 -12.91
N PHE A 115 3.37 16.03 -11.88
CA PHE A 115 3.59 17.19 -11.03
C PHE A 115 4.89 17.01 -10.22
N VAL A 116 5.37 18.10 -9.64
CA VAL A 116 6.48 18.04 -8.69
C VAL A 116 5.92 17.90 -7.29
N SER A 117 6.50 16.97 -6.51
CA SER A 117 6.12 16.69 -5.14
C SER A 117 7.32 16.80 -4.20
N SER A 118 7.07 17.23 -2.98
CA SER A 118 8.04 17.16 -1.88
C SER A 118 8.06 15.81 -1.17
N TYR A 119 7.13 14.92 -1.51
CA TYR A 119 7.08 13.56 -0.98
C TYR A 119 7.49 12.54 -2.04
N SER A 120 8.39 11.63 -1.66
CA SER A 120 8.79 10.50 -2.48
C SER A 120 8.74 9.19 -1.70
N SER A 121 8.23 8.15 -2.34
CA SER A 121 8.24 6.78 -1.81
C SER A 121 9.59 6.11 -1.97
N ALA A 122 10.27 6.39 -3.08
CA ALA A 122 11.56 5.79 -3.42
C ALA A 122 12.74 6.45 -2.70
N TYR A 123 12.65 7.76 -2.45
CA TYR A 123 13.74 8.58 -1.91
C TYR A 123 13.50 9.06 -0.48
N ARG A 124 12.85 8.24 0.34
CA ARG A 124 12.50 8.57 1.75
C ARG A 124 13.65 9.14 2.60
N SER A 125 14.88 8.91 2.22
CA SER A 125 16.07 9.37 2.95
C SER A 125 16.77 10.58 2.32
N ARG A 126 16.31 11.08 1.16
CA ARG A 126 16.89 12.25 0.51
C ARG A 126 15.87 13.38 0.52
N SER A 127 16.21 14.48 1.19
CA SER A 127 15.49 15.74 1.08
C SER A 127 15.64 16.26 -0.35
N GLY A 128 14.55 16.31 -1.10
CA GLY A 128 14.55 16.84 -2.46
C GLY A 128 13.18 16.73 -3.10
N LEU A 129 13.00 17.52 -4.15
CA LEU A 129 11.80 17.48 -4.97
C LEU A 129 11.88 16.30 -5.95
N VAL A 130 10.74 15.70 -6.23
CA VAL A 130 10.61 14.64 -7.23
C VAL A 130 9.53 14.99 -8.24
N LEU A 131 9.81 14.72 -9.52
CA LEU A 131 8.78 14.64 -10.53
C LEU A 131 8.03 13.32 -10.33
N ALA A 132 6.77 13.40 -9.94
CA ALA A 132 5.85 12.28 -9.87
C ALA A 132 5.07 12.17 -11.18
N GLU A 133 5.14 11.02 -11.82
CA GLU A 133 4.43 10.71 -13.05
C GLU A 133 3.54 9.50 -12.80
N TYR A 134 2.24 9.73 -12.73
CA TYR A 134 1.23 8.67 -12.70
C TYR A 134 0.77 8.37 -14.12
N GLY A 135 0.76 7.10 -14.48
CA GLY A 135 0.27 6.65 -15.77
C GLY A 135 -0.77 5.55 -15.60
N ILE A 136 -1.84 5.63 -16.39
CA ILE A 136 -2.81 4.56 -16.55
C ILE A 136 -2.49 3.91 -17.89
N VAL A 137 -2.08 2.64 -17.83
CA VAL A 137 -1.66 1.88 -19.00
C VAL A 137 -2.55 0.66 -19.20
N GLU A 138 -2.84 0.34 -20.44
CA GLU A 138 -3.55 -0.89 -20.79
C GLU A 138 -2.57 -2.06 -20.72
N ALA A 139 -2.71 -2.91 -19.71
CA ALA A 139 -1.92 -4.13 -19.55
C ALA A 139 -2.41 -5.25 -20.50
N SER A 140 -3.71 -5.21 -20.83
CA SER A 140 -4.36 -6.08 -21.84
C SER A 140 -5.66 -5.40 -22.30
N PRO A 141 -6.34 -5.88 -23.36
CA PRO A 141 -7.57 -5.28 -23.87
C PRO A 141 -8.68 -5.05 -22.81
N ASP A 142 -8.67 -5.85 -21.74
CA ASP A 142 -9.71 -5.80 -20.70
C ASP A 142 -9.20 -5.28 -19.35
N TYR A 143 -7.91 -4.96 -19.24
CA TYR A 143 -7.30 -4.62 -17.95
C TYR A 143 -6.35 -3.43 -18.04
N ALA A 144 -6.57 -2.48 -17.16
CA ALA A 144 -5.71 -1.33 -16.95
C ALA A 144 -4.91 -1.46 -15.63
N GLU A 145 -3.80 -0.77 -15.58
CA GLU A 145 -2.93 -0.65 -14.42
C GLU A 145 -2.61 0.82 -14.15
N VAL A 146 -2.53 1.17 -12.87
CA VAL A 146 -2.04 2.49 -12.43
C VAL A 146 -0.60 2.33 -11.98
N ALA A 147 0.31 3.04 -12.63
CA ALA A 147 1.73 3.01 -12.32
C ALA A 147 2.24 4.39 -11.91
N LEU A 148 3.27 4.40 -11.08
CA LEU A 148 3.98 5.58 -10.61
C LEU A 148 5.45 5.49 -11.00
N ARG A 149 5.96 6.58 -11.58
CA ARG A 149 7.39 6.84 -11.77
C ARG A 149 7.78 8.07 -10.96
N GLU A 150 8.85 7.95 -10.22
CA GLU A 150 9.46 9.07 -9.52
C GLU A 150 10.84 9.35 -10.08
N THR A 151 11.13 10.62 -10.32
CA THR A 151 12.45 11.07 -10.76
C THR A 151 12.85 12.27 -9.91
N ALA A 152 14.07 12.25 -9.38
CA ALA A 152 14.59 13.41 -8.67
C ALA A 152 14.61 14.64 -9.60
N VAL A 153 14.10 15.76 -9.11
CA VAL A 153 14.20 17.05 -9.80
C VAL A 153 15.65 17.52 -9.69
N GLY A 154 16.28 17.73 -10.83
CA GLY A 154 17.65 18.19 -10.94
C GLY A 154 17.72 19.46 -11.80
N ASP A 155 18.38 19.36 -12.95
CA ASP A 155 18.49 20.45 -13.91
C ASP A 155 17.16 20.70 -14.65
N ASP A 156 16.78 21.98 -14.80
CA ASP A 156 15.55 22.39 -15.41
C ASP A 156 15.47 22.01 -16.89
N ASP A 157 16.56 22.16 -17.65
CA ASP A 157 16.59 21.80 -19.07
C ASP A 157 16.36 20.29 -19.24
N ALA A 158 16.99 19.45 -18.42
CA ALA A 158 16.79 18.02 -18.44
C ALA A 158 15.34 17.64 -18.12
N LEU A 159 14.73 18.34 -17.16
CA LEU A 159 13.31 18.15 -16.79
C LEU A 159 12.38 18.57 -17.93
N PHE A 160 12.68 19.69 -18.58
CA PHE A 160 11.90 20.19 -19.71
C PHE A 160 11.89 19.19 -20.88
N HIS A 161 13.07 18.74 -21.34
CA HIS A 161 13.20 17.77 -22.42
C HIS A 161 12.58 16.40 -22.09
N ARG A 162 12.49 16.09 -20.81
CA ARG A 162 11.82 14.86 -20.36
C ARG A 162 10.30 14.97 -20.43
N LEU A 163 9.74 16.14 -20.14
CA LEU A 163 8.30 16.37 -20.10
C LEU A 163 7.72 16.65 -21.48
N VAL A 164 8.41 17.48 -22.24
CA VAL A 164 7.91 18.05 -23.49
C VAL A 164 8.38 17.20 -24.69
N GLN A 165 7.44 16.80 -25.52
CA GLN A 165 7.72 16.09 -26.78
C GLN A 165 7.84 17.10 -27.94
N ASN A 166 6.90 18.05 -28.01
CA ASN A 166 6.85 19.03 -29.08
C ASN A 166 6.17 20.31 -28.59
N VAL A 167 6.59 21.42 -29.16
CA VAL A 167 5.96 22.74 -28.98
C VAL A 167 5.59 23.28 -30.33
N THR A 168 4.34 23.60 -30.53
CA THR A 168 3.82 24.20 -31.77
C THR A 168 3.12 25.49 -31.42
N ASN A 169 3.33 26.51 -32.23
CA ASN A 169 2.58 27.75 -32.14
C ASN A 169 1.38 27.67 -33.10
N ASP A 170 0.20 27.85 -32.55
CA ASP A 170 -1.01 27.98 -33.35
C ASP A 170 -0.95 29.31 -34.11
N THR A 171 -0.93 29.23 -35.43
CA THR A 171 -0.81 30.41 -36.30
C THR A 171 -2.08 31.28 -36.31
N GLU A 172 -3.23 30.74 -35.91
CA GLU A 172 -4.50 31.48 -35.89
C GLU A 172 -4.72 32.22 -34.57
N THR A 173 -4.35 31.61 -33.46
CA THR A 173 -4.59 32.15 -32.10
C THR A 173 -3.34 32.76 -31.47
N GLY A 174 -2.15 32.46 -32.02
CA GLY A 174 -0.85 32.79 -31.41
C GLY A 174 -0.55 31.96 -30.12
N ALA A 175 -1.40 31.04 -29.79
CA ALA A 175 -1.24 30.23 -28.57
C ALA A 175 -0.14 29.19 -28.75
N THR A 176 0.69 29.02 -27.74
CA THR A 176 1.69 27.97 -27.70
C THR A 176 1.05 26.65 -27.20
N LEU A 177 1.08 25.63 -28.07
CA LEU A 177 0.58 24.27 -27.75
C LEU A 177 1.74 23.39 -27.37
N ILE A 178 1.72 22.90 -26.15
CA ILE A 178 2.73 21.98 -25.63
C ILE A 178 2.18 20.54 -25.69
N THR A 179 2.88 19.68 -26.40
CA THR A 179 2.63 18.25 -26.44
C THR A 179 3.61 17.56 -25.48
N TYR A 180 3.09 16.81 -24.56
CA TYR A 180 3.89 16.11 -23.57
C TYR A 180 4.26 14.69 -24.02
N GLN A 181 5.39 14.19 -23.52
CA GLN A 181 5.82 12.80 -23.75
C GLN A 181 4.74 11.83 -23.22
N PRO A 182 4.38 10.77 -23.98
CA PRO A 182 3.45 9.76 -23.48
C PRO A 182 4.06 9.03 -22.28
N PHE A 183 3.21 8.64 -21.32
CA PHE A 183 3.65 7.75 -20.25
C PHE A 183 3.76 6.32 -20.78
N LEU A 184 4.97 5.78 -20.81
CA LEU A 184 5.24 4.40 -21.21
C LEU A 184 5.76 3.64 -19.98
N LEU A 185 5.09 2.53 -19.61
CA LEU A 185 5.47 1.71 -18.46
C LEU A 185 6.88 1.12 -18.64
N ARG A 186 7.69 1.23 -17.59
CA ARG A 186 9.04 0.66 -17.51
C ARG A 186 9.11 -0.36 -16.40
N ALA A 187 10.04 -1.29 -16.50
CA ALA A 187 10.25 -2.32 -15.46
C ALA A 187 10.62 -1.75 -14.06
N THR A 188 11.10 -0.51 -14.04
CA THR A 188 11.46 0.20 -12.80
C THR A 188 10.30 0.97 -12.16
N ASP A 189 9.17 1.10 -12.85
CA ASP A 189 8.02 1.85 -12.36
C ASP A 189 7.28 1.05 -11.29
N LEU A 190 6.74 1.75 -10.31
CA LEU A 190 5.96 1.13 -9.23
C LEU A 190 4.52 0.94 -9.69
N VAL A 191 4.09 -0.29 -9.90
CA VAL A 191 2.70 -0.60 -10.20
C VAL A 191 1.89 -0.53 -8.91
N LEU A 192 0.98 0.43 -8.83
CA LEU A 192 0.15 0.69 -7.66
C LEU A 192 -1.13 -0.12 -7.66
N MET A 193 -1.79 -0.22 -8.81
CA MET A 193 -3.07 -0.92 -8.96
C MET A 193 -3.05 -1.77 -10.21
N THR A 194 -3.52 -3.01 -10.10
CA THR A 194 -3.60 -3.98 -11.21
C THR A 194 -5.01 -4.56 -11.33
N GLY A 195 -5.31 -5.15 -12.48
CA GLY A 195 -6.58 -5.84 -12.73
C GLY A 195 -7.79 -4.92 -12.67
N LEU A 196 -7.62 -3.68 -13.12
CA LEU A 196 -8.69 -2.71 -13.25
C LEU A 196 -9.34 -2.88 -14.63
N ARG A 197 -10.68 -2.81 -14.68
CA ARG A 197 -11.40 -2.74 -15.94
C ARG A 197 -11.21 -1.38 -16.61
N ALA A 198 -11.21 -0.32 -15.81
CA ALA A 198 -10.96 1.04 -16.23
C ALA A 198 -10.39 1.86 -15.08
N ALA A 199 -9.64 2.89 -15.39
CA ALA A 199 -9.24 3.93 -14.46
C ALA A 199 -9.06 5.24 -15.21
N TRP A 200 -9.28 6.37 -14.51
CA TRP A 200 -9.06 7.70 -15.09
C TRP A 200 -8.90 8.75 -14.01
N PHE A 201 -8.21 9.84 -14.37
CA PHE A 201 -8.08 11.03 -13.56
C PHE A 201 -9.08 12.09 -13.99
N GLU A 202 -9.54 12.89 -13.03
CA GLU A 202 -10.36 14.08 -13.24
C GLU A 202 -9.87 15.21 -12.33
N TYR A 203 -10.08 16.45 -12.74
CA TYR A 203 -9.51 17.63 -12.14
C TYR A 203 -10.63 18.62 -11.80
N LEU A 204 -10.71 19.10 -10.56
CA LEU A 204 -11.73 20.01 -10.10
C LEU A 204 -11.36 21.46 -10.46
N ASP A 205 -12.20 22.09 -11.25
CA ASP A 205 -12.18 23.51 -11.53
C ASP A 205 -13.34 24.21 -10.79
N LEU A 206 -13.02 25.10 -9.84
CA LEU A 206 -14.01 25.89 -9.11
C LEU A 206 -14.46 27.12 -9.89
N HIS A 207 -13.70 27.59 -10.90
CA HIS A 207 -13.92 28.83 -11.62
C HIS A 207 -13.91 28.58 -13.14
N PRO A 208 -14.86 27.80 -13.66
CA PRO A 208 -14.93 27.58 -15.11
C PRO A 208 -15.18 28.86 -15.87
N GLU A 209 -14.48 29.05 -17.00
CA GLU A 209 -14.53 30.30 -17.83
C GLU A 209 -15.94 30.74 -18.25
N LYS A 210 -16.89 29.82 -18.30
CA LYS A 210 -18.27 30.07 -18.77
C LYS A 210 -19.25 30.48 -17.67
N GLY A 211 -18.77 30.77 -16.45
CA GLY A 211 -19.65 31.19 -15.35
C GLY A 211 -20.59 30.08 -14.94
N GLY A 212 -20.09 29.07 -14.28
CA GLY A 212 -20.82 27.94 -13.74
C GLY A 212 -20.30 27.55 -12.34
N GLY A 213 -20.97 26.60 -11.68
CA GLY A 213 -20.46 25.99 -10.47
C GLY A 213 -19.24 25.10 -10.73
N PRO A 214 -18.69 24.47 -9.67
CA PRO A 214 -17.56 23.55 -9.76
C PRO A 214 -17.77 22.47 -10.82
N VAL A 215 -16.75 22.20 -11.64
CA VAL A 215 -16.81 21.20 -12.72
C VAL A 215 -15.60 20.28 -12.67
N TRP A 216 -15.79 18.99 -12.93
CA TRP A 216 -14.74 18.03 -13.11
C TRP A 216 -14.34 17.94 -14.58
N LEU A 217 -13.05 18.12 -14.87
CA LEU A 217 -12.47 18.09 -16.19
C LEU A 217 -11.61 16.84 -16.37
N GLU A 218 -11.62 16.25 -17.54
CA GLU A 218 -10.76 15.10 -17.90
C GLU A 218 -9.32 15.52 -18.23
N ASN A 219 -9.12 16.81 -18.53
CA ASN A 219 -7.81 17.34 -18.87
C ASN A 219 -7.56 18.63 -18.11
N TRP A 220 -6.39 18.77 -17.54
CA TRP A 220 -5.90 19.97 -16.91
C TRP A 220 -4.70 20.52 -17.66
N LYS A 221 -4.93 21.68 -18.28
CA LYS A 221 -3.87 22.51 -18.88
C LYS A 221 -3.86 23.78 -18.04
N GLY A 222 -2.80 24.05 -17.32
CA GLY A 222 -2.72 25.27 -16.52
C GLY A 222 -3.26 26.50 -17.29
N ARG A 223 -4.12 27.27 -16.64
CA ARG A 223 -4.67 28.52 -17.20
C ARG A 223 -3.93 29.72 -16.61
N GLU A 224 -3.96 30.86 -17.30
CA GLU A 224 -3.52 32.11 -16.71
C GLU A 224 -4.26 32.36 -15.37
N GLY A 225 -3.50 32.46 -14.28
CA GLY A 225 -4.02 32.65 -12.93
C GLY A 225 -4.50 31.40 -12.18
N LEU A 226 -4.70 30.26 -12.85
CA LEU A 226 -5.09 28.98 -12.26
C LEU A 226 -4.09 27.89 -12.64
N ALA A 227 -2.95 27.88 -11.94
CA ALA A 227 -1.88 26.94 -12.23
C ALA A 227 -2.24 25.49 -11.86
N TYR A 228 -3.11 25.29 -10.85
CA TYR A 228 -3.38 24.00 -10.26
C TYR A 228 -4.87 23.77 -10.08
N PRO A 229 -5.37 22.51 -10.22
CA PRO A 229 -6.75 22.17 -9.89
C PRO A 229 -6.95 22.23 -8.38
N GLU A 230 -8.18 22.45 -7.92
CA GLU A 230 -8.50 22.46 -6.49
C GLU A 230 -8.46 21.04 -5.87
N ALA A 231 -8.81 20.04 -6.67
CA ALA A 231 -8.70 18.65 -6.30
C ALA A 231 -8.42 17.77 -7.52
N ILE A 232 -7.81 16.64 -7.29
CA ILE A 232 -7.60 15.58 -8.28
C ILE A 232 -8.39 14.38 -7.82
N ARG A 233 -9.17 13.78 -8.72
CA ARG A 233 -9.92 12.56 -8.47
C ARG A 233 -9.38 11.43 -9.32
N LEU A 234 -9.01 10.32 -8.67
CA LEU A 234 -8.72 9.06 -9.34
C LEU A 234 -9.94 8.16 -9.20
N ARG A 235 -10.51 7.74 -10.31
CA ARG A 235 -11.61 6.77 -10.35
C ARG A 235 -11.11 5.46 -10.95
N TRP A 236 -11.67 4.36 -10.49
CA TRP A 236 -11.35 3.03 -11.02
C TRP A 236 -12.53 2.09 -10.93
N GLU A 237 -12.52 1.10 -11.82
CA GLU A 237 -13.45 -0.02 -11.84
C GLU A 237 -12.67 -1.33 -11.76
N ARG A 238 -13.08 -2.23 -10.87
CA ARG A 238 -12.52 -3.58 -10.73
C ARG A 238 -13.64 -4.60 -10.64
N GLY A 239 -13.84 -5.40 -11.69
CA GLY A 239 -14.99 -6.29 -11.78
C GLY A 239 -16.30 -5.50 -11.67
N ASN A 240 -17.13 -5.82 -10.65
CA ASN A 240 -18.38 -5.11 -10.37
C ASN A 240 -18.24 -4.01 -9.29
N GLN A 241 -17.04 -3.70 -8.87
CA GLN A 241 -16.78 -2.65 -7.87
C GLN A 241 -16.21 -1.42 -8.56
N ALA A 242 -16.79 -0.26 -8.25
CA ALA A 242 -16.23 1.02 -8.58
C ALA A 242 -15.69 1.70 -7.31
N GLY A 243 -14.61 2.43 -7.44
CA GLY A 243 -14.03 3.22 -6.37
C GLY A 243 -13.55 4.56 -6.87
N GLU A 244 -13.45 5.51 -5.95
CA GLU A 244 -12.88 6.81 -6.23
C GLU A 244 -12.09 7.33 -5.02
N GLU A 245 -11.07 8.12 -5.31
CA GLU A 245 -10.30 8.86 -4.32
C GLU A 245 -10.22 10.32 -4.74
N VAL A 246 -10.71 11.22 -3.90
CA VAL A 246 -10.70 12.66 -4.13
C VAL A 246 -9.66 13.30 -3.24
N ILE A 247 -8.64 13.91 -3.84
CA ILE A 247 -7.47 14.42 -3.15
C ILE A 247 -7.40 15.92 -3.35
N PRO A 248 -7.53 16.74 -2.28
CA PRO A 248 -7.41 18.19 -2.39
C PRO A 248 -5.97 18.58 -2.70
N VAL A 249 -5.81 19.50 -3.65
CA VAL A 249 -4.51 20.10 -3.99
C VAL A 249 -4.32 21.35 -3.14
N ARG A 250 -3.25 21.36 -2.34
CA ARG A 250 -2.94 22.48 -1.44
C ARG A 250 -1.95 23.49 -2.03
N ALA A 251 -1.48 23.23 -3.25
CA ALA A 251 -0.58 24.12 -3.95
C ALA A 251 -1.30 25.44 -4.25
N LYS A 252 -0.72 26.54 -3.80
CA LYS A 252 -1.17 27.87 -4.18
C LYS A 252 -0.32 28.38 -5.34
N PRO A 253 -0.88 29.16 -6.27
CA PRO A 253 -0.08 29.83 -7.30
C PRO A 253 1.07 30.58 -6.64
N LEU A 254 2.25 30.51 -7.25
CA LEU A 254 3.36 31.37 -6.85
C LEU A 254 2.94 32.81 -7.05
N PRO A 255 3.19 33.72 -6.09
CA PRO A 255 2.95 35.16 -6.35
C PRO A 255 3.79 35.59 -7.55
N PRO A 256 3.29 36.51 -8.39
CA PRO A 256 4.06 37.03 -9.51
C PRO A 256 5.41 37.53 -8.98
N SER A 257 6.48 37.17 -9.70
CA SER A 257 7.84 37.58 -9.31
C SER A 257 7.89 39.13 -9.16
N PRO A 258 8.35 39.65 -8.01
CA PRO A 258 8.47 41.11 -7.84
C PRO A 258 9.54 41.74 -8.76
N PHE A 259 10.28 40.89 -9.51
CA PHE A 259 11.37 41.32 -10.41
C PHE A 259 11.01 41.25 -11.90
N GLY A 260 9.73 41.01 -12.23
CA GLY A 260 9.24 41.04 -13.61
C GLY A 260 8.81 42.45 -14.01
N GLN A 261 9.73 43.31 -14.35
CA GLN A 261 9.59 44.46 -15.23
C GLN A 261 10.77 44.54 -16.17
#